data_04058e232557c9269a8b929137c00061
#
_entry.id   04058e232557c9269a8b929137c00061
#
_cell.length_a   1.000
_cell.length_b   1.000
_cell.length_c   1.000
_cell.angle_alpha   90.00
_cell.angle_beta   90.00
_cell.angle_gamma   90.00
#
_symmetry.space_group_name_H-M   'P 1'
#
loop_
_entity.id
_entity.type
_entity.pdbx_description
1 polymer ?
#
loop_
_entity_poly.entity_id
_entity_poly.type
_entity_poly.pdbx_seq_one_letter_code
_entity_poly.pdbx_strand_id
1 'polypeptide(L)'
;PIKPHWHYFMEIIYIFEGHAEVRSGSTVISAGRGDMALFHPKAVHSIFSDSPDDLRYGVIKLDINCINMTAENAPKFRSIFSFAEQRGMSIYFDNAQTEAIEASRIFENCIKEMQVRRYGYNDIIRSDISCLLVGVLRLWQESKFTIDSEVFADDGVYDIYNITEYIEEN
;
A
#
# COMPACT_ATOMS: atom_id res chain seq x y z
N PRO A 1 -9.50 2.39 18.90
CA PRO A 1 -8.97 3.50 18.08
C PRO A 1 -7.44 3.42 17.99
N ILE A 2 -6.92 3.57 16.76
CA ILE A 2 -5.48 3.71 16.51
C ILE A 2 -5.17 5.20 16.54
N LYS A 3 -4.34 5.62 17.52
CA LYS A 3 -3.93 7.01 17.67
C LYS A 3 -3.07 7.47 16.49
N PRO A 4 -2.98 8.79 16.22
CA PRO A 4 -2.08 9.31 15.20
C PRO A 4 -0.66 8.82 15.40
N HIS A 5 -0.10 8.19 14.35
CA HIS A 5 1.26 7.65 14.33
C HIS A 5 1.79 7.65 12.89
N TRP A 6 3.07 7.37 12.74
CA TRP A 6 3.72 7.19 11.45
C TRP A 6 4.78 6.07 11.53
N HIS A 7 5.14 5.53 10.40
CA HIS A 7 6.23 4.54 10.27
C HIS A 7 6.86 4.59 8.87
N TYR A 8 7.97 3.89 8.68
CA TYR A 8 8.70 3.86 7.41
C TYR A 8 8.07 2.92 6.36
N PHE A 9 7.10 2.12 6.75
CA PHE A 9 6.40 1.19 5.87
C PHE A 9 5.24 1.88 5.15
N MET A 10 4.93 1.42 3.94
CA MET A 10 3.62 1.65 3.35
C MET A 10 2.59 0.80 4.10
N GLU A 11 1.43 1.36 4.37
CA GLU A 11 0.32 0.63 4.99
C GLU A 11 -0.91 0.71 4.10
N ILE A 12 -1.58 -0.42 3.92
CA ILE A 12 -2.83 -0.50 3.19
C ILE A 12 -3.86 -1.15 4.10
N ILE A 13 -5.01 -0.51 4.24
CA ILE A 13 -6.13 -0.95 5.07
C ILE A 13 -7.32 -1.26 4.18
N TYR A 14 -7.96 -2.40 4.40
CA TYR A 14 -9.19 -2.80 3.75
C TYR A 14 -10.27 -3.09 4.79
N ILE A 15 -11.45 -2.50 4.65
CA ILE A 15 -12.57 -2.68 5.58
C ILE A 15 -13.44 -3.86 5.13
N PHE A 16 -13.43 -4.94 5.89
CA PHE A 16 -14.27 -6.11 5.63
C PHE A 16 -15.69 -5.89 6.13
N GLU A 17 -15.84 -5.30 7.33
CA GLU A 17 -17.13 -5.05 7.98
C GLU A 17 -17.05 -3.79 8.84
N GLY A 18 -18.22 -3.14 9.01
CA GLY A 18 -18.33 -1.97 9.86
C GLY A 18 -17.92 -0.69 9.16
N HIS A 19 -17.52 0.29 9.96
CA HIS A 19 -17.26 1.65 9.52
C HIS A 19 -16.15 2.29 10.36
N ALA A 20 -15.27 3.05 9.70
CA ALA A 20 -14.19 3.75 10.36
C ALA A 20 -13.95 5.14 9.76
N GLU A 21 -13.59 6.08 10.59
CA GLU A 21 -12.98 7.34 10.17
C GLU A 21 -11.47 7.14 10.05
N VAL A 22 -10.97 7.36 8.84
CA VAL A 22 -9.54 7.25 8.50
C VAL A 22 -9.01 8.65 8.29
N ARG A 23 -7.91 8.99 8.97
CA ARG A 23 -7.26 10.30 8.82
C ARG A 23 -5.83 10.15 8.33
N SER A 24 -5.45 11.00 7.38
CA SER A 24 -4.07 11.14 6.92
C SER A 24 -3.77 12.60 6.62
N GLY A 25 -2.86 13.20 7.41
CA GLY A 25 -2.62 14.64 7.38
C GLY A 25 -3.90 15.44 7.63
N SER A 26 -4.29 16.28 6.69
CA SER A 26 -5.55 17.05 6.72
C SER A 26 -6.75 16.31 6.12
N THR A 27 -6.54 15.14 5.52
CA THR A 27 -7.58 14.36 4.87
C THR A 27 -8.31 13.50 5.90
N VAL A 28 -9.64 13.60 5.92
CA VAL A 28 -10.54 12.78 6.76
C VAL A 28 -11.48 12.04 5.83
N ILE A 29 -11.53 10.73 5.96
CA ILE A 29 -12.28 9.83 5.10
C ILE A 29 -13.18 8.97 5.97
N SER A 30 -14.44 8.88 5.60
CA SER A 30 -15.39 7.92 6.20
C SER A 30 -15.36 6.66 5.33
N ALA A 31 -14.74 5.60 5.83
CA ALA A 31 -14.54 4.35 5.12
C ALA A 31 -15.49 3.27 5.66
N GLY A 32 -16.24 2.64 4.77
CA GLY A 32 -17.15 1.55 5.06
C GLY A 32 -16.70 0.22 4.49
N ARG A 33 -17.57 -0.77 4.58
CA ARG A 33 -17.32 -2.12 4.03
C ARG A 33 -16.94 -2.05 2.55
N GLY A 34 -15.85 -2.68 2.20
CA GLY A 34 -15.34 -2.74 0.83
C GLY A 34 -14.35 -1.63 0.50
N ASP A 35 -14.28 -0.58 1.31
CA ASP A 35 -13.36 0.53 1.07
C ASP A 35 -11.93 0.19 1.49
N MET A 36 -10.98 0.88 0.86
CA MET A 36 -9.55 0.72 1.12
C MET A 36 -8.88 2.09 1.26
N ALA A 37 -7.93 2.17 2.18
CA ALA A 37 -7.04 3.33 2.33
C ALA A 37 -5.58 2.91 2.24
N LEU A 38 -4.75 3.75 1.60
CA LEU A 38 -3.32 3.56 1.45
C LEU A 38 -2.58 4.72 2.12
N PHE A 39 -1.59 4.40 2.95
CA PHE A 39 -0.72 5.40 3.57
C PHE A 39 0.70 5.22 3.07
N HIS A 40 1.24 6.31 2.55
CA HIS A 40 2.64 6.36 2.14
C HIS A 40 3.59 6.26 3.33
N PRO A 41 4.83 5.80 3.14
CA PRO A 41 5.84 5.83 4.19
C PRO A 41 5.95 7.22 4.84
N LYS A 42 6.03 7.26 6.17
CA LYS A 42 6.10 8.48 7.00
C LYS A 42 4.83 9.35 7.02
N ALA A 43 3.77 9.01 6.31
CA ALA A 43 2.51 9.71 6.43
C ALA A 43 1.90 9.51 7.82
N VAL A 44 1.56 10.60 8.51
CA VAL A 44 0.86 10.53 9.80
C VAL A 44 -0.58 10.13 9.54
N HIS A 45 -1.03 9.05 10.16
CA HIS A 45 -2.39 8.53 9.98
C HIS A 45 -2.99 7.96 11.27
N SER A 46 -4.31 7.84 11.29
CA SER A 46 -5.07 7.25 12.40
C SER A 46 -6.37 6.63 11.89
N ILE A 47 -6.90 5.70 12.70
CA ILE A 47 -8.18 5.04 12.44
C ILE A 47 -9.01 5.11 13.70
N PHE A 48 -10.23 5.56 13.55
CA PHE A 48 -11.21 5.66 14.62
C PHE A 48 -12.52 5.02 14.19
N SER A 49 -13.21 4.35 15.11
CA SER A 49 -14.57 3.86 14.92
C SER A 49 -15.38 4.12 16.19
N ASP A 50 -16.59 4.60 16.02
CA ASP A 50 -17.56 4.76 17.11
C ASP A 50 -18.14 3.41 17.55
N SER A 51 -18.07 2.38 16.69
CA SER A 51 -18.51 1.01 16.96
C SER A 51 -17.35 0.03 16.70
N PRO A 52 -16.31 0.03 17.54
CA PRO A 52 -15.10 -0.76 17.31
C PRO A 52 -15.36 -2.28 17.32
N ASP A 53 -16.39 -2.74 18.01
CA ASP A 53 -16.74 -4.18 18.08
C ASP A 53 -17.33 -4.69 16.77
N ASP A 54 -17.92 -3.80 15.96
CA ASP A 54 -18.49 -4.12 14.64
C ASP A 54 -17.46 -3.94 13.51
N LEU A 55 -16.30 -3.36 13.81
CA LEU A 55 -15.28 -3.08 12.81
C LEU A 55 -14.34 -4.27 12.62
N ARG A 56 -14.32 -4.83 11.42
CA ARG A 56 -13.32 -5.81 10.98
C ARG A 56 -12.57 -5.30 9.76
N TYR A 57 -11.27 -5.20 9.87
CA TYR A 57 -10.41 -4.70 8.78
C TYR A 57 -9.12 -5.51 8.69
N GLY A 58 -8.53 -5.53 7.50
CA GLY A 58 -7.22 -6.09 7.24
C GLY A 58 -6.18 -4.99 7.09
N VAL A 59 -4.94 -5.28 7.51
CA VAL A 59 -3.81 -4.36 7.35
C VAL A 59 -2.67 -5.09 6.66
N ILE A 60 -2.17 -4.50 5.58
CA ILE A 60 -0.92 -4.90 4.94
C ILE A 60 0.11 -3.79 5.22
N LYS A 61 1.18 -4.13 5.95
CA LYS A 61 2.36 -3.28 6.13
C LYS A 61 3.51 -3.85 5.33
N LEU A 62 4.08 -3.04 4.45
CA LEU A 62 5.13 -3.51 3.57
C LEU A 62 6.25 -2.47 3.41
N ASP A 63 7.47 -2.96 3.33
CA ASP A 63 8.56 -2.17 2.79
C ASP A 63 8.47 -2.22 1.27
N ILE A 64 8.13 -1.09 0.66
CA ILE A 64 7.96 -1.00 -0.79
C ILE A 64 9.24 -1.30 -1.56
N ASN A 65 10.41 -1.20 -0.93
CA ASN A 65 11.69 -1.56 -1.51
C ASN A 65 11.85 -3.09 -1.64
N CYS A 66 11.23 -3.86 -0.74
CA CYS A 66 11.33 -5.31 -0.73
C CYS A 66 10.44 -6.03 -1.75
N ILE A 67 9.57 -5.28 -2.47
CA ILE A 67 8.67 -5.85 -3.49
C ILE A 67 9.29 -5.80 -4.88
N ASN A 68 10.43 -5.15 -5.05
CA ASN A 68 11.12 -5.09 -6.33
C ASN A 68 11.44 -6.48 -6.85
N MET A 69 10.78 -6.86 -7.93
CA MET A 69 11.18 -8.01 -8.73
C MET A 69 12.43 -7.63 -9.50
N THR A 70 13.40 -8.53 -9.55
CA THR A 70 14.72 -8.35 -10.21
C THR A 70 14.67 -8.28 -11.74
N ALA A 71 13.50 -8.09 -12.35
CA ALA A 71 13.35 -8.03 -13.78
C ALA A 71 13.56 -6.59 -14.28
N GLU A 72 14.28 -6.45 -15.41
CA GLU A 72 14.54 -5.18 -16.10
C GLU A 72 13.27 -4.35 -16.40
N ASN A 73 12.12 -5.02 -16.49
CA ASN A 73 10.82 -4.42 -16.79
C ASN A 73 9.86 -4.42 -15.58
N ALA A 74 10.34 -4.69 -14.37
CA ALA A 74 9.49 -4.67 -13.18
C ALA A 74 9.09 -3.23 -12.82
N PRO A 75 7.85 -3.00 -12.36
CA PRO A 75 7.46 -1.69 -11.89
C PRO A 75 8.36 -1.21 -10.74
N LYS A 76 8.91 -0.02 -10.87
CA LYS A 76 9.66 0.63 -9.79
C LYS A 76 8.67 1.24 -8.78
N PHE A 77 8.00 0.41 -8.02
CA PHE A 77 6.92 0.81 -7.12
C PHE A 77 7.30 2.00 -6.24
N ARG A 78 8.48 1.97 -5.63
CA ARG A 78 8.92 3.07 -4.76
C ARG A 78 8.86 4.42 -5.47
N SER A 79 9.51 4.55 -6.62
CA SER A 79 9.58 5.81 -7.36
C SER A 79 8.19 6.25 -7.82
N ILE A 80 7.39 5.30 -8.33
CA ILE A 80 6.04 5.58 -8.82
C ILE A 80 5.12 6.03 -7.68
N PHE A 81 5.14 5.34 -6.53
CA PHE A 81 4.30 5.70 -5.39
C PHE A 81 4.75 7.00 -4.72
N SER A 82 6.05 7.28 -4.65
CA SER A 82 6.56 8.57 -4.18
C SER A 82 6.12 9.72 -5.10
N PHE A 83 6.16 9.52 -6.41
CA PHE A 83 5.68 10.51 -7.38
C PHE A 83 4.16 10.71 -7.29
N ALA A 84 3.39 9.63 -7.10
CA ALA A 84 1.95 9.71 -6.90
C ALA A 84 1.59 10.51 -5.64
N GLU A 85 2.33 10.33 -4.55
CA GLU A 85 2.19 11.11 -3.32
C GLU A 85 2.43 12.60 -3.58
N GLN A 86 3.53 12.95 -4.26
CA GLN A 86 3.86 14.34 -4.63
C GLN A 86 2.78 14.98 -5.52
N ARG A 87 2.13 14.20 -6.36
CA ARG A 87 1.02 14.64 -7.23
C ARG A 87 -0.33 14.67 -6.52
N GLY A 88 -0.38 14.30 -5.24
CA GLY A 88 -1.61 14.29 -4.44
C GLY A 88 -2.64 13.28 -4.93
N MET A 89 -2.18 12.13 -5.43
CA MET A 89 -3.10 11.06 -5.85
C MET A 89 -3.92 10.56 -4.67
N SER A 90 -5.16 10.14 -4.95
CA SER A 90 -6.06 9.65 -3.91
C SER A 90 -5.44 8.49 -3.13
N ILE A 91 -5.51 8.57 -1.81
CA ILE A 91 -5.16 7.49 -0.89
C ILE A 91 -6.38 6.65 -0.49
N TYR A 92 -7.56 7.00 -0.98
CA TYR A 92 -8.82 6.33 -0.69
C TYR A 92 -9.40 5.73 -1.97
N PHE A 93 -9.94 4.53 -1.84
CA PHE A 93 -10.57 3.76 -2.90
C PHE A 93 -11.89 3.21 -2.37
N ASP A 94 -12.97 3.55 -3.04
CA ASP A 94 -14.31 3.07 -2.68
C ASP A 94 -14.51 1.58 -3.05
N ASN A 95 -15.62 1.00 -2.60
CA ASN A 95 -15.94 -0.41 -2.84
C ASN A 95 -15.96 -0.78 -4.34
N ALA A 96 -16.41 0.10 -5.23
CA ALA A 96 -16.44 -0.20 -6.66
C ALA A 96 -15.02 -0.29 -7.25
N GLN A 97 -14.13 0.60 -6.82
CA GLN A 97 -12.73 0.62 -7.21
C GLN A 97 -11.98 -0.60 -6.66
N THR A 98 -12.22 -0.96 -5.40
CA THR A 98 -11.57 -2.11 -4.75
C THR A 98 -12.04 -3.44 -5.33
N GLU A 99 -13.33 -3.55 -5.71
CA GLU A 99 -13.84 -4.72 -6.44
C GLU A 99 -13.16 -4.87 -7.81
N ALA A 100 -12.97 -3.77 -8.55
CA ALA A 100 -12.31 -3.80 -9.86
C ALA A 100 -10.87 -4.32 -9.80
N ILE A 101 -10.19 -4.17 -8.67
CA ILE A 101 -8.82 -4.67 -8.46
C ILE A 101 -8.74 -5.91 -7.57
N GLU A 102 -9.88 -6.52 -7.26
CA GLU A 102 -10.01 -7.74 -6.44
C GLU A 102 -9.38 -7.63 -5.04
N ALA A 103 -9.42 -6.44 -4.42
CA ALA A 103 -8.74 -6.16 -3.15
C ALA A 103 -9.17 -7.12 -2.04
N SER A 104 -10.48 -7.41 -1.88
CA SER A 104 -10.99 -8.36 -0.88
C SER A 104 -10.32 -9.73 -1.00
N ARG A 105 -10.29 -10.30 -2.22
CA ARG A 105 -9.67 -11.59 -2.49
C ARG A 105 -8.19 -11.60 -2.13
N ILE A 106 -7.47 -10.53 -2.47
CA ILE A 106 -6.04 -10.41 -2.16
C ILE A 106 -5.81 -10.40 -0.65
N PHE A 107 -6.54 -9.58 0.10
CA PHE A 107 -6.43 -9.53 1.56
C PHE A 107 -6.75 -10.86 2.21
N GLU A 108 -7.85 -11.51 1.81
CA GLU A 108 -8.26 -12.82 2.33
C GLU A 108 -7.21 -13.90 2.04
N ASN A 109 -6.62 -13.90 0.83
CA ASN A 109 -5.59 -14.86 0.47
C ASN A 109 -4.30 -14.61 1.27
N CYS A 110 -3.86 -13.37 1.43
CA CYS A 110 -2.71 -13.03 2.28
C CYS A 110 -2.91 -13.50 3.73
N ILE A 111 -4.10 -13.28 4.30
CA ILE A 111 -4.44 -13.76 5.66
C ILE A 111 -4.35 -15.28 5.73
N LYS A 112 -4.94 -15.99 4.76
CA LYS A 112 -4.93 -17.45 4.69
C LYS A 112 -3.50 -18.00 4.58
N GLU A 113 -2.68 -17.44 3.69
CA GLU A 113 -1.29 -17.85 3.51
C GLU A 113 -0.47 -17.64 4.79
N MET A 114 -0.66 -16.51 5.48
CA MET A 114 -0.01 -16.23 6.77
C MET A 114 -0.42 -17.21 7.87
N GLN A 115 -1.66 -17.70 7.86
CA GLN A 115 -2.16 -18.68 8.83
C GLN A 115 -1.63 -20.08 8.57
N VAL A 116 -1.62 -20.52 7.31
CA VAL A 116 -1.29 -21.90 6.93
C VAL A 116 0.20 -22.11 6.74
N ARG A 117 0.92 -21.11 6.22
CA ARG A 117 2.38 -21.09 6.00
C ARG A 117 2.93 -22.31 5.28
N ARG A 118 2.28 -22.72 4.18
CA ARG A 118 2.83 -23.77 3.32
C ARG A 118 4.09 -23.29 2.60
N TYR A 119 4.85 -24.23 2.04
CA TYR A 119 6.00 -23.88 1.22
C TYR A 119 5.65 -22.83 0.15
N GLY A 120 6.46 -21.77 0.06
CA GLY A 120 6.22 -20.68 -0.90
C GLY A 120 5.16 -19.67 -0.49
N TYR A 121 4.59 -19.71 0.74
CA TYR A 121 3.56 -18.76 1.17
C TYR A 121 4.00 -17.29 1.05
N ASN A 122 5.28 -16.99 1.33
CA ASN A 122 5.82 -15.64 1.18
C ASN A 122 5.80 -15.16 -0.28
N ASP A 123 6.06 -16.06 -1.23
CA ASP A 123 6.08 -15.71 -2.66
C ASP A 123 4.66 -15.47 -3.18
N ILE A 124 3.69 -16.24 -2.68
CA ILE A 124 2.27 -16.00 -2.98
C ILE A 124 1.84 -14.64 -2.43
N ILE A 125 2.14 -14.33 -1.16
CA ILE A 125 1.80 -13.04 -0.55
C ILE A 125 2.45 -11.88 -1.33
N ARG A 126 3.73 -11.98 -1.70
CA ARG A 126 4.41 -10.95 -2.50
C ARG A 126 3.75 -10.75 -3.86
N SER A 127 3.35 -11.84 -4.52
CA SER A 127 2.65 -11.78 -5.80
C SER A 127 1.29 -11.09 -5.67
N ASP A 128 0.52 -11.45 -4.66
CA ASP A 128 -0.78 -10.84 -4.38
C ASP A 128 -0.64 -9.34 -4.06
N ILE A 129 0.32 -8.96 -3.22
CA ILE A 129 0.61 -7.56 -2.94
C ILE A 129 1.05 -6.82 -4.21
N SER A 130 1.87 -7.42 -5.07
CA SER A 130 2.26 -6.82 -6.34
C SER A 130 1.05 -6.59 -7.25
N CYS A 131 0.11 -7.54 -7.30
CA CYS A 131 -1.15 -7.38 -8.02
C CYS A 131 -1.98 -6.22 -7.48
N LEU A 132 -2.08 -6.10 -6.14
CA LEU A 132 -2.80 -5.00 -5.49
C LEU A 132 -2.18 -3.64 -5.85
N LEU A 133 -0.84 -3.51 -5.75
CA LEU A 133 -0.15 -2.26 -6.09
C LEU A 133 -0.32 -1.88 -7.55
N VAL A 134 -0.22 -2.84 -8.47
CA VAL A 134 -0.50 -2.59 -9.90
C VAL A 134 -1.96 -2.19 -10.10
N GLY A 135 -2.90 -2.80 -9.38
CA GLY A 135 -4.30 -2.42 -9.38
C GLY A 135 -4.49 -0.95 -9.00
N VAL A 136 -3.87 -0.51 -7.90
CA VAL A 136 -3.88 0.90 -7.46
C VAL A 136 -3.33 1.83 -8.53
N LEU A 137 -2.21 1.47 -9.17
CA LEU A 137 -1.64 2.27 -10.24
C LEU A 137 -2.60 2.42 -11.44
N ARG A 138 -3.33 1.36 -11.80
CA ARG A 138 -4.34 1.40 -12.85
C ARG A 138 -5.50 2.33 -12.51
N LEU A 139 -6.00 2.29 -11.27
CA LEU A 139 -7.03 3.22 -10.79
C LEU A 139 -6.56 4.68 -10.85
N TRP A 140 -5.30 4.94 -10.50
CA TRP A 140 -4.73 6.28 -10.65
C TRP A 140 -4.59 6.69 -12.12
N GLN A 141 -4.21 5.77 -13.01
CA GLN A 141 -4.15 6.06 -14.46
C GLN A 141 -5.53 6.42 -15.04
N GLU A 142 -6.60 5.77 -14.60
CA GLU A 142 -7.98 6.17 -14.93
C GLU A 142 -8.29 7.60 -14.49
N SER A 143 -7.66 8.05 -13.40
CA SER A 143 -7.72 9.44 -12.89
C SER A 143 -6.67 10.37 -13.52
N LYS A 144 -6.13 10.03 -14.71
CA LYS A 144 -5.14 10.79 -15.47
C LYS A 144 -3.73 10.86 -14.86
N PHE A 145 -3.41 9.99 -13.93
CA PHE A 145 -2.02 9.83 -13.50
C PHE A 145 -1.19 9.20 -14.61
N THR A 146 -0.12 9.85 -15.00
CA THR A 146 0.82 9.35 -16.03
C THR A 146 2.13 8.94 -15.37
N ILE A 147 2.64 7.77 -15.77
CA ILE A 147 3.94 7.26 -15.34
C ILE A 147 4.93 7.62 -16.44
N ASP A 148 5.53 8.81 -16.34
CA ASP A 148 6.43 9.37 -17.35
C ASP A 148 7.89 8.96 -17.07
N SER A 149 8.78 9.26 -18.02
CA SER A 149 10.22 9.06 -17.85
C SER A 149 10.82 9.87 -16.69
N GLU A 150 10.17 10.94 -16.24
CA GLU A 150 10.57 11.73 -15.07
C GLU A 150 10.51 10.91 -13.77
N VAL A 151 9.57 9.96 -13.65
CA VAL A 151 9.45 9.06 -12.49
C VAL A 151 10.70 8.20 -12.31
N PHE A 152 11.45 7.97 -13.38
CA PHE A 152 12.64 7.14 -13.37
C PHE A 152 13.95 7.94 -13.30
N ALA A 153 13.88 9.27 -13.43
CA ALA A 153 15.07 10.13 -13.37
C ALA A 153 15.61 10.34 -11.94
N ASP A 154 14.81 10.03 -10.93
CA ASP A 154 15.15 10.22 -9.50
C ASP A 154 15.83 8.98 -8.87
N ASP A 155 16.47 8.14 -9.70
CA ASP A 155 17.21 6.94 -9.27
C ASP A 155 18.48 7.25 -8.45
N GLY A 156 18.84 8.53 -8.23
CA GLY A 156 19.97 8.92 -7.39
C GLY A 156 19.89 8.51 -5.91
N VAL A 157 18.72 8.05 -5.45
CA VAL A 157 18.52 7.55 -4.08
C VAL A 157 18.96 6.07 -3.93
N TYR A 158 19.09 5.33 -5.03
CA TYR A 158 19.60 3.94 -4.99
C TYR A 158 21.05 3.86 -4.54
N ASP A 159 21.89 4.85 -4.87
CA ASP A 159 23.31 4.86 -4.49
C ASP A 159 23.51 5.01 -2.97
N ILE A 160 22.60 5.73 -2.29
CA ILE A 160 22.74 5.97 -0.84
C ILE A 160 22.38 4.71 -0.03
N TYR A 161 21.40 3.92 -0.47
CA TYR A 161 21.04 2.67 0.22
C TYR A 161 22.07 1.56 0.01
N ASN A 162 22.63 1.45 -1.18
CA ASN A 162 23.73 0.53 -1.45
C ASN A 162 25.00 0.91 -0.65
N ILE A 163 25.22 2.21 -0.38
CA ILE A 163 26.32 2.69 0.44
C ILE A 163 26.08 2.40 1.93
N THR A 164 24.85 2.57 2.43
CA THR A 164 24.52 2.25 3.84
C THR A 164 24.58 0.74 4.10
N GLU A 165 24.06 -0.08 3.21
CA GLU A 165 24.16 -1.55 3.31
C GLU A 165 25.64 -2.00 3.27
N TYR A 166 26.45 -1.42 2.41
CA TYR A 166 27.89 -1.67 2.34
C TYR A 166 28.65 -1.25 3.63
N ILE A 167 28.24 -0.17 4.27
CA ILE A 167 28.84 0.33 5.55
C ILE A 167 28.40 -0.55 6.73
N GLU A 168 27.18 -1.11 6.72
CA GLU A 168 26.70 -2.01 7.78
C GLU A 168 27.31 -3.43 7.69
N GLU A 169 27.78 -3.86 6.51
CA GLU A 169 28.40 -5.18 6.30
C GLU A 169 29.94 -5.19 6.47
N ASN A 170 30.61 -4.06 6.62
CA ASN A 170 32.04 -3.88 6.79
C ASN A 170 32.39 -2.97 7.97
#